data_74660c95ab74d178141e16b733a9e9b5
#
_entry.id   74660c95ab74d178141e16b733a9e9b5
#
_cell.length_a   1.000
_cell.length_b   1.000
_cell.length_c   1.000
_cell.angle_alpha   90.00
_cell.angle_beta   90.00
_cell.angle_gamma   90.00
#
_symmetry.space_group_name_H-M   'P 1'
#
loop_
_entity.id
_entity.type
_entity.pdbx_description
1 polymer ?
#
loop_
_entity_poly.entity_id
_entity_poly.type
_entity_poly.pdbx_seq_one_letter_code
_entity_poly.pdbx_strand_id
1 'polypeptide(L)'
;MLFGIHNFINSQPLLEPLMKKVVGLEIRTDSPARLADQLSDGELDMAMIPAIEYLRQADRLRLLPNISIASRNKVGTVLLISKVPLSTIRSLALDNRSRTSVALLQVLYSKVFPSGIRLENQKPDPEKMLENHDAGLIIGDQALGYSRKEVLIYDLSEEWFNRTRKTFVHAVIAVREGIKVEFSQTIIKTMQEGVQSLDNIAKDQAKKTGQPI
;
A
#
# COMPACT_ATOMS: atom_id res chain seq x y z
N MET A 1 -8.86 -5.69 -21.72
CA MET A 1 -8.91 -4.76 -20.57
C MET A 1 -7.61 -4.89 -19.80
N LEU A 2 -6.94 -3.77 -19.55
CA LEU A 2 -5.65 -3.74 -18.88
C LEU A 2 -5.82 -3.32 -17.41
N PHE A 3 -5.44 -4.20 -16.48
CA PHE A 3 -5.55 -4.02 -15.06
C PHE A 3 -4.17 -3.91 -14.39
N GLY A 4 -3.94 -2.80 -13.71
CA GLY A 4 -2.75 -2.56 -12.91
C GLY A 4 -2.92 -3.02 -11.46
N ILE A 5 -1.99 -3.85 -10.96
CA ILE A 5 -1.97 -4.28 -9.55
C ILE A 5 -0.53 -4.40 -9.05
N HIS A 6 -0.25 -4.00 -7.81
CA HIS A 6 1.10 -4.16 -7.25
C HIS A 6 1.39 -5.62 -6.85
N ASN A 7 2.67 -5.98 -6.87
CA ASN A 7 3.12 -7.35 -6.62
C ASN A 7 3.72 -7.51 -5.19
N PHE A 8 3.12 -6.89 -4.18
CA PHE A 8 3.48 -7.14 -2.78
C PHE A 8 2.81 -8.41 -2.26
N ILE A 9 3.36 -8.99 -1.21
CA ILE A 9 2.81 -10.20 -0.57
C ILE A 9 1.32 -10.06 -0.25
N ASN A 10 0.89 -8.91 0.27
CA ASN A 10 -0.50 -8.66 0.64
C ASN A 10 -1.50 -8.60 -0.53
N SER A 11 -1.02 -8.46 -1.77
CA SER A 11 -1.86 -8.48 -2.98
C SER A 11 -1.93 -9.84 -3.65
N GLN A 12 -1.09 -10.81 -3.26
CA GLN A 12 -1.06 -12.13 -3.87
C GLN A 12 -2.40 -12.87 -3.84
N PRO A 13 -3.18 -12.78 -2.73
CA PRO A 13 -4.52 -13.37 -2.69
C PRO A 13 -5.48 -12.81 -3.76
N LEU A 14 -5.23 -11.61 -4.25
CA LEU A 14 -6.01 -10.98 -5.30
C LEU A 14 -5.43 -11.26 -6.70
N LEU A 15 -4.11 -11.19 -6.81
CA LEU A 15 -3.37 -11.28 -8.08
C LEU A 15 -3.34 -12.70 -8.64
N GLU A 16 -2.92 -13.69 -7.85
CA GLU A 16 -2.75 -15.07 -8.34
C GLU A 16 -4.03 -15.69 -8.92
N PRO A 17 -5.21 -15.57 -8.29
CA PRO A 17 -6.43 -16.10 -8.86
C PRO A 17 -6.84 -15.41 -10.17
N LEU A 18 -6.62 -14.09 -10.27
CA LEU A 18 -6.92 -13.36 -11.50
C LEU A 18 -6.09 -13.84 -12.68
N MET A 19 -4.79 -13.99 -12.48
CA MET A 19 -3.89 -14.50 -13.53
C MET A 19 -4.26 -15.89 -14.02
N LYS A 20 -4.84 -16.73 -13.14
CA LYS A 20 -5.19 -18.11 -13.44
C LYS A 20 -6.58 -18.27 -14.07
N LYS A 21 -7.54 -17.41 -13.74
CA LYS A 21 -8.96 -17.67 -13.97
C LYS A 21 -9.67 -16.69 -14.89
N VAL A 22 -9.14 -15.47 -15.09
CA VAL A 22 -9.86 -14.44 -15.86
C VAL A 22 -9.24 -14.28 -17.24
N VAL A 23 -9.86 -14.92 -18.23
CA VAL A 23 -9.47 -14.83 -19.63
C VAL A 23 -9.82 -13.45 -20.19
N GLY A 24 -8.92 -12.86 -20.96
CA GLY A 24 -9.12 -11.53 -21.55
C GLY A 24 -8.78 -10.35 -20.63
N LEU A 25 -8.32 -10.62 -19.40
CA LEU A 25 -7.74 -9.63 -18.51
C LEU A 25 -6.22 -9.63 -18.67
N GLU A 26 -5.68 -8.53 -19.19
CA GLU A 26 -4.24 -8.29 -19.20
C GLU A 26 -3.83 -7.63 -17.88
N ILE A 27 -2.78 -8.17 -17.25
CA ILE A 27 -2.32 -7.68 -15.95
C ILE A 27 -0.95 -7.02 -16.10
N ARG A 28 -0.84 -5.79 -15.59
CA ARG A 28 0.43 -5.07 -15.46
C ARG A 28 0.76 -4.90 -13.99
N THR A 29 2.01 -5.18 -13.62
CA THR A 29 2.48 -4.98 -12.24
C THR A 29 3.45 -3.81 -12.14
N ASP A 30 3.24 -2.93 -11.16
CA ASP A 30 4.12 -1.81 -10.83
C ASP A 30 3.92 -1.42 -9.36
N SER A 31 4.62 -0.39 -8.88
CA SER A 31 4.39 0.18 -7.56
C SER A 31 3.03 0.90 -7.48
N PRO A 32 2.40 0.98 -6.29
CA PRO A 32 1.09 1.62 -6.15
C PRO A 32 1.05 3.05 -6.68
N ALA A 33 2.10 3.84 -6.46
CA ALA A 33 2.18 5.21 -6.93
C ALA A 33 2.23 5.28 -8.47
N ARG A 34 3.03 4.42 -9.11
CA ARG A 34 3.14 4.34 -10.57
C ARG A 34 1.83 3.87 -11.22
N LEU A 35 1.16 2.90 -10.61
CA LEU A 35 -0.15 2.45 -11.10
C LEU A 35 -1.20 3.56 -11.06
N ALA A 36 -1.16 4.45 -10.06
CA ALA A 36 -2.03 5.61 -10.01
C ALA A 36 -1.73 6.60 -11.14
N ASP A 37 -0.45 6.86 -11.44
CA ASP A 37 -0.05 7.72 -12.56
C ASP A 37 -0.49 7.12 -13.89
N GLN A 38 -0.19 5.84 -14.15
CA GLN A 38 -0.58 5.13 -15.37
C GLN A 38 -2.10 5.10 -15.59
N LEU A 39 -2.89 4.96 -14.50
CA LEU A 39 -4.34 5.03 -14.57
C LEU A 39 -4.82 6.45 -14.95
N SER A 40 -4.23 7.48 -14.35
CA SER A 40 -4.54 8.90 -14.64
C SER A 40 -4.17 9.29 -16.06
N ASP A 41 -3.05 8.78 -16.58
CA ASP A 41 -2.55 9.04 -17.93
C ASP A 41 -3.30 8.24 -19.02
N GLY A 42 -4.22 7.36 -18.59
CA GLY A 42 -5.02 6.55 -19.50
C GLY A 42 -4.32 5.31 -20.05
N GLU A 43 -3.15 4.97 -19.54
CA GLU A 43 -2.42 3.76 -19.91
C GLU A 43 -3.06 2.47 -19.37
N LEU A 44 -3.84 2.58 -18.27
CA LEU A 44 -4.58 1.48 -17.67
C LEU A 44 -6.08 1.76 -17.74
N ASP A 45 -6.88 0.72 -17.89
CA ASP A 45 -8.33 0.79 -17.81
C ASP A 45 -8.81 0.80 -16.36
N MET A 46 -8.13 0.03 -15.51
CA MET A 46 -8.43 -0.20 -14.12
C MET A 46 -7.13 -0.44 -13.36
N ALA A 47 -7.04 -0.02 -12.09
CA ALA A 47 -5.88 -0.31 -11.27
C ALA A 47 -6.20 -0.37 -9.77
N MET A 48 -5.39 -1.13 -9.03
CA MET A 48 -5.31 -1.03 -7.58
C MET A 48 -4.36 0.13 -7.25
N ILE A 49 -4.93 1.21 -6.76
CA ILE A 49 -4.21 2.48 -6.50
C ILE A 49 -4.26 2.86 -5.01
N PRO A 50 -3.34 3.71 -4.54
CA PRO A 50 -3.43 4.28 -3.19
C PRO A 50 -4.79 4.95 -2.96
N ALA A 51 -5.42 4.69 -1.79
CA ALA A 51 -6.74 5.24 -1.49
C ALA A 51 -6.79 6.77 -1.57
N ILE A 52 -5.69 7.45 -1.20
CA ILE A 52 -5.61 8.93 -1.30
C ILE A 52 -5.68 9.42 -2.76
N GLU A 53 -5.15 8.64 -3.73
CA GLU A 53 -5.20 9.02 -5.14
C GLU A 53 -6.62 8.90 -5.71
N TYR A 54 -7.38 7.89 -5.25
CA TYR A 54 -8.80 7.85 -5.57
C TYR A 54 -9.55 9.07 -5.01
N LEU A 55 -9.31 9.44 -3.74
CA LEU A 55 -9.96 10.60 -3.12
C LEU A 55 -9.64 11.92 -3.82
N ARG A 56 -8.43 12.04 -4.39
CA ARG A 56 -8.01 13.23 -5.16
C ARG A 56 -8.64 13.32 -6.55
N GLN A 57 -9.12 12.20 -7.07
CA GLN A 57 -9.62 12.05 -8.45
C GLN A 57 -11.01 11.39 -8.50
N ALA A 58 -11.80 11.53 -7.44
CA ALA A 58 -13.10 10.87 -7.30
C ALA A 58 -14.13 11.31 -8.36
N ASP A 59 -13.89 12.44 -9.02
CA ASP A 59 -14.68 12.96 -10.14
C ASP A 59 -14.39 12.26 -11.48
N ARG A 60 -13.25 11.58 -11.60
CA ARG A 60 -12.75 10.92 -12.83
C ARG A 60 -12.62 9.41 -12.72
N LEU A 61 -12.71 8.90 -11.52
CA LEU A 61 -12.51 7.49 -11.22
C LEU A 61 -13.76 6.92 -10.54
N ARG A 62 -14.08 5.68 -10.88
CA ARG A 62 -15.14 4.91 -10.25
C ARG A 62 -14.54 3.76 -9.46
N LEU A 63 -15.01 3.53 -8.22
CA LEU A 63 -14.59 2.39 -7.42
C LEU A 63 -15.16 1.07 -7.96
N LEU A 64 -14.35 0.04 -7.98
CA LEU A 64 -14.81 -1.33 -7.99
C LEU A 64 -15.16 -1.73 -6.54
N PRO A 65 -16.42 -2.03 -6.22
CA PRO A 65 -16.85 -2.25 -4.84
C PRO A 65 -16.36 -3.60 -4.27
N ASN A 66 -16.44 -3.73 -2.94
CA ASN A 66 -16.25 -4.96 -2.19
C ASN A 66 -14.85 -5.57 -2.20
N ILE A 67 -13.85 -4.86 -2.73
CA ILE A 67 -12.44 -5.25 -2.69
C ILE A 67 -11.58 -4.03 -2.37
N SER A 68 -10.72 -4.18 -1.37
CA SER A 68 -9.71 -3.18 -0.99
C SER A 68 -8.58 -3.85 -0.21
N ILE A 69 -7.45 -3.17 -0.10
CA ILE A 69 -6.43 -3.49 0.89
C ILE A 69 -6.66 -2.57 2.08
N ALA A 70 -7.03 -3.17 3.20
CA ALA A 70 -7.35 -2.45 4.42
C ALA A 70 -6.81 -3.18 5.64
N SER A 71 -6.58 -2.46 6.72
CA SER A 71 -6.13 -3.02 8.00
C SER A 71 -6.92 -2.45 9.17
N ARG A 72 -7.08 -3.28 10.18
CA ARG A 72 -7.61 -2.88 11.48
C ARG A 72 -6.58 -3.26 12.52
N ASN A 73 -6.08 -2.25 13.25
CA ASN A 73 -4.97 -2.42 14.18
C ASN A 73 -3.60 -2.59 13.46
N LYS A 74 -2.66 -3.27 14.06
CA LYS A 74 -1.30 -3.46 13.56
C LYS A 74 -1.28 -4.18 12.19
N VAL A 75 -0.48 -3.67 11.25
CA VAL A 75 -0.35 -4.28 9.91
C VAL A 75 1.08 -4.81 9.64
N GLY A 76 2.09 -4.27 10.30
CA GLY A 76 3.49 -4.68 10.15
C GLY A 76 4.16 -4.31 8.82
N THR A 77 3.41 -3.73 7.89
CA THR A 77 3.91 -3.38 6.54
C THR A 77 3.79 -1.90 6.19
N VAL A 78 3.47 -1.04 7.17
CA VAL A 78 3.45 0.43 7.02
C VAL A 78 4.04 1.03 8.27
N LEU A 79 5.35 1.23 8.26
CA LEU A 79 6.11 1.59 9.45
C LEU A 79 6.82 2.93 9.30
N LEU A 80 6.69 3.78 10.32
CA LEU A 80 7.63 4.86 10.55
C LEU A 80 8.72 4.32 11.49
N ILE A 81 9.95 4.28 11.00
CA ILE A 81 11.14 3.90 11.75
C ILE A 81 11.94 5.15 12.09
N SER A 82 12.43 5.28 13.32
CA SER A 82 13.09 6.51 13.76
C SER A 82 14.23 6.26 14.74
N LYS A 83 15.33 6.97 14.57
CA LYS A 83 16.46 7.00 15.50
C LYS A 83 16.19 7.87 16.73
N VAL A 84 15.20 8.73 16.67
CA VAL A 84 14.89 9.75 17.67
C VAL A 84 13.39 9.81 17.97
N PRO A 85 12.94 10.38 19.10
CA PRO A 85 11.53 10.59 19.38
C PRO A 85 10.83 11.45 18.31
N LEU A 86 9.52 11.21 18.06
CA LEU A 86 8.73 11.90 17.02
C LEU A 86 8.86 13.43 17.07
N SER A 87 8.85 14.02 18.26
CA SER A 87 8.94 15.48 18.46
C SER A 87 10.29 16.09 18.13
N THR A 88 11.30 15.26 17.89
CA THR A 88 12.67 15.70 17.60
C THR A 88 13.14 15.36 16.19
N ILE A 89 12.29 14.70 15.39
CA ILE A 89 12.58 14.37 13.98
C ILE A 89 12.70 15.66 13.17
N ARG A 90 13.84 15.89 12.54
CA ARG A 90 14.12 17.05 11.66
C ARG A 90 14.24 16.68 10.20
N SER A 91 14.48 15.38 9.92
CA SER A 91 14.60 14.86 8.57
C SER A 91 13.93 13.48 8.45
N LEU A 92 13.16 13.29 7.38
CA LEU A 92 12.35 12.10 7.17
C LEU A 92 12.42 11.65 5.71
N ALA A 93 12.94 10.45 5.49
CA ALA A 93 12.89 9.77 4.21
C ALA A 93 11.50 9.15 3.99
N LEU A 94 10.93 9.38 2.82
CA LEU A 94 9.61 8.86 2.43
C LEU A 94 9.77 7.82 1.33
N ASP A 95 9.21 6.63 1.52
CA ASP A 95 9.14 5.62 0.47
C ASP A 95 8.35 6.17 -0.72
N ASN A 96 9.01 6.33 -1.85
CA ASN A 96 8.45 6.94 -3.06
C ASN A 96 7.31 6.12 -3.70
N ARG A 97 7.07 4.91 -3.24
CA ARG A 97 5.99 4.02 -3.69
C ARG A 97 4.66 4.29 -2.98
N SER A 98 4.68 5.00 -1.85
CA SER A 98 3.51 5.11 -0.96
C SER A 98 2.99 6.54 -0.83
N ARG A 99 1.84 6.81 -1.44
CA ARG A 99 1.14 8.10 -1.30
C ARG A 99 0.13 8.10 -0.16
N THR A 100 -0.60 6.99 0.05
CA THR A 100 -1.56 6.88 1.16
C THR A 100 -0.84 6.92 2.51
N SER A 101 0.30 6.21 2.66
CA SER A 101 1.03 6.19 3.93
C SER A 101 1.67 7.54 4.26
N VAL A 102 2.13 8.28 3.24
CA VAL A 102 2.61 9.67 3.42
C VAL A 102 1.47 10.58 3.91
N ALA A 103 0.28 10.48 3.31
CA ALA A 103 -0.88 11.24 3.76
C ALA A 103 -1.29 10.85 5.19
N LEU A 104 -1.29 9.55 5.52
CA LEU A 104 -1.58 9.06 6.86
C LEU A 104 -0.58 9.60 7.90
N LEU A 105 0.72 9.57 7.58
CA LEU A 105 1.77 10.12 8.41
C LEU A 105 1.51 11.60 8.74
N GLN A 106 1.14 12.39 7.75
CA GLN A 106 0.80 13.81 7.92
C GLN A 106 -0.42 13.99 8.82
N VAL A 107 -1.48 13.20 8.62
CA VAL A 107 -2.68 13.24 9.47
C VAL A 107 -2.36 12.89 10.93
N LEU A 108 -1.54 11.86 11.14
CA LEU A 108 -1.19 11.39 12.48
C LEU A 108 -0.25 12.34 13.23
N TYR A 109 0.74 12.92 12.54
CA TYR A 109 1.89 13.53 13.23
C TYR A 109 2.21 14.96 12.84
N SER A 110 1.43 15.63 11.96
CA SER A 110 1.70 17.02 11.57
C SER A 110 1.77 18.00 12.74
N LYS A 111 1.07 17.71 13.84
CA LYS A 111 1.11 18.54 15.07
C LYS A 111 2.19 18.10 16.08
N VAL A 112 2.85 16.98 15.82
CA VAL A 112 3.89 16.39 16.68
C VAL A 112 5.28 16.71 16.15
N PHE A 113 5.42 16.69 14.83
CA PHE A 113 6.68 17.01 14.18
C PHE A 113 7.06 18.48 14.37
N PRO A 114 8.35 18.80 14.54
CA PRO A 114 8.82 20.17 14.55
C PRO A 114 8.46 20.92 13.27
N SER A 115 8.30 22.23 13.35
CA SER A 115 8.19 23.07 12.16
C SER A 115 9.48 22.98 11.32
N GLY A 116 9.32 22.96 9.98
CA GLY A 116 10.46 22.92 9.07
C GLY A 116 11.13 21.55 8.91
N ILE A 117 10.43 20.45 9.26
CA ILE A 117 10.93 19.12 8.98
C ILE A 117 11.25 18.94 7.48
N ARG A 118 12.45 18.41 7.18
CA ARG A 118 12.87 18.09 5.81
C ARG A 118 12.28 16.74 5.41
N LEU A 119 11.46 16.73 4.37
CA LEU A 119 10.89 15.52 3.77
C LEU A 119 11.59 15.21 2.45
N GLU A 120 12.03 13.99 2.25
CA GLU A 120 12.73 13.58 1.04
C GLU A 120 12.23 12.23 0.53
N ASN A 121 11.79 12.19 -0.74
CA ASN A 121 11.40 10.94 -1.37
C ASN A 121 12.63 10.09 -1.69
N GLN A 122 12.62 8.84 -1.24
CA GLN A 122 13.72 7.92 -1.46
C GLN A 122 13.24 6.55 -1.95
N LYS A 123 14.17 5.81 -2.55
CA LYS A 123 13.97 4.38 -2.79
C LYS A 123 13.89 3.65 -1.45
N PRO A 124 13.08 2.61 -1.36
CA PRO A 124 12.86 1.87 -0.12
C PRO A 124 14.10 1.04 0.26
N ASP A 125 14.91 1.59 1.11
CA ASP A 125 16.07 0.95 1.72
C ASP A 125 16.16 1.48 3.17
N PRO A 126 15.64 0.73 4.16
CA PRO A 126 15.55 1.19 5.53
C PRO A 126 16.89 1.66 6.11
N GLU A 127 17.99 0.96 5.78
CA GLU A 127 19.31 1.30 6.30
C GLU A 127 19.81 2.62 5.72
N LYS A 128 19.73 2.81 4.38
CA LYS A 128 20.12 4.06 3.74
C LYS A 128 19.24 5.24 4.14
N MET A 129 17.94 4.99 4.36
CA MET A 129 17.02 6.01 4.87
C MET A 129 17.50 6.51 6.24
N LEU A 130 17.84 5.59 7.15
CA LEU A 130 18.30 5.95 8.49
C LEU A 130 19.75 6.45 8.53
N GLU A 131 20.61 6.13 7.57
CA GLU A 131 21.94 6.75 7.47
C GLU A 131 21.87 8.27 7.32
N ASN A 132 20.96 8.75 6.47
CA ASN A 132 20.92 10.17 6.05
C ASN A 132 19.78 10.97 6.68
N HIS A 133 18.85 10.32 7.40
CA HIS A 133 17.67 10.94 8.00
C HIS A 133 17.48 10.47 9.45
N ASP A 134 16.75 11.25 10.23
CA ASP A 134 16.36 10.88 11.59
C ASP A 134 15.33 9.75 11.58
N ALA A 135 14.50 9.71 10.53
CA ALA A 135 13.45 8.71 10.38
C ALA A 135 13.21 8.32 8.92
N GLY A 136 12.55 7.19 8.72
CA GLY A 136 12.13 6.69 7.41
C GLY A 136 10.71 6.12 7.45
N LEU A 137 9.90 6.43 6.45
CA LEU A 137 8.61 5.77 6.21
C LEU A 137 8.83 4.66 5.20
N ILE A 138 8.56 3.42 5.59
CA ILE A 138 8.74 2.22 4.75
C ILE A 138 7.42 1.47 4.61
N ILE A 139 7.22 0.84 3.43
CA ILE A 139 6.02 0.05 3.16
C ILE A 139 6.32 -1.29 2.51
N GLY A 140 5.30 -2.17 2.57
CA GLY A 140 5.29 -3.46 1.88
C GLY A 140 6.27 -4.46 2.49
N ASP A 141 6.76 -5.36 1.65
CA ASP A 141 7.53 -6.53 2.08
C ASP A 141 8.83 -6.17 2.82
N GLN A 142 9.40 -5.00 2.54
CA GLN A 142 10.60 -4.50 3.23
C GLN A 142 10.35 -4.04 4.67
N ALA A 143 9.10 -3.70 4.98
CA ALA A 143 8.70 -3.37 6.35
C ALA A 143 8.36 -4.64 7.15
N LEU A 144 7.99 -5.72 6.46
CA LEU A 144 7.59 -6.96 7.10
C LEU A 144 8.73 -7.57 7.91
N GLY A 145 8.48 -7.75 9.21
CA GLY A 145 9.49 -8.29 10.13
C GLY A 145 10.67 -7.34 10.43
N TYR A 146 10.61 -6.07 9.98
CA TYR A 146 11.66 -5.11 10.33
C TYR A 146 11.79 -4.97 11.83
N SER A 147 13.00 -5.19 12.32
CA SER A 147 13.37 -5.06 13.73
C SER A 147 14.83 -4.64 13.82
N ARG A 148 15.12 -3.58 14.57
CA ARG A 148 16.46 -3.11 14.85
C ARG A 148 16.52 -2.55 16.26
N LYS A 149 17.53 -2.96 17.04
CA LYS A 149 17.82 -2.34 18.33
C LYS A 149 18.04 -0.85 18.13
N GLU A 150 17.62 -0.04 19.08
CA GLU A 150 17.82 1.42 19.08
C GLU A 150 17.03 2.19 18.03
N VAL A 151 16.09 1.54 17.32
CA VAL A 151 15.17 2.19 16.40
C VAL A 151 13.76 2.13 16.97
N LEU A 152 13.11 3.27 17.06
CA LEU A 152 11.70 3.38 17.42
C LEU A 152 10.85 3.02 16.20
N ILE A 153 9.87 2.16 16.39
CA ILE A 153 9.02 1.67 15.31
C ILE A 153 7.57 2.02 15.63
N TYR A 154 6.92 2.72 14.73
CA TYR A 154 5.51 3.09 14.80
C TYR A 154 4.77 2.47 13.62
N ASP A 155 3.85 1.54 13.90
CA ASP A 155 2.94 1.02 12.88
C ASP A 155 1.81 2.03 12.66
N LEU A 156 1.76 2.63 11.48
CA LEU A 156 0.82 3.72 11.21
C LEU A 156 -0.64 3.27 11.22
N SER A 157 -0.92 1.99 10.93
CA SER A 157 -2.28 1.44 11.03
C SER A 157 -2.72 1.25 12.47
N GLU A 158 -1.82 0.79 13.33
CA GLU A 158 -2.07 0.69 14.77
C GLU A 158 -2.31 2.07 15.39
N GLU A 159 -1.48 3.06 15.02
CA GLU A 159 -1.64 4.45 15.46
C GLU A 159 -2.98 5.05 15.00
N TRP A 160 -3.36 4.81 13.75
CA TRP A 160 -4.68 5.21 13.25
C TRP A 160 -5.81 4.55 14.05
N PHE A 161 -5.74 3.23 14.25
CA PHE A 161 -6.76 2.51 15.00
C PHE A 161 -6.86 2.97 16.45
N ASN A 162 -5.73 3.20 17.11
CA ASN A 162 -5.69 3.68 18.50
C ASN A 162 -6.38 5.04 18.66
N ARG A 163 -6.25 5.93 17.67
CA ARG A 163 -6.85 7.27 17.70
C ARG A 163 -8.31 7.31 17.25
N THR A 164 -8.68 6.46 16.29
CA THR A 164 -9.99 6.58 15.61
C THR A 164 -10.92 5.41 15.84
N ARG A 165 -10.40 4.24 16.23
CA ARG A 165 -11.10 2.96 16.30
C ARG A 165 -11.67 2.48 14.95
N LYS A 166 -11.21 3.05 13.84
CA LYS A 166 -11.67 2.76 12.48
C LYS A 166 -10.65 1.94 11.71
N THR A 167 -11.14 1.11 10.79
CA THR A 167 -10.33 0.46 9.76
C THR A 167 -9.67 1.52 8.88
N PHE A 168 -8.43 1.30 8.49
CA PHE A 168 -7.72 2.14 7.53
C PHE A 168 -7.66 1.45 6.17
N VAL A 169 -8.02 2.18 5.10
CA VAL A 169 -7.98 1.68 3.72
C VAL A 169 -6.70 2.20 3.05
N HIS A 170 -5.82 1.28 2.68
CA HIS A 170 -4.54 1.57 2.05
C HIS A 170 -4.66 1.75 0.54
N ALA A 171 -5.36 0.81 -0.11
CA ALA A 171 -5.54 0.79 -1.55
C ALA A 171 -6.94 0.33 -1.94
N VAL A 172 -7.40 0.84 -3.07
CA VAL A 172 -8.71 0.52 -3.67
C VAL A 172 -8.52 0.18 -5.14
N ILE A 173 -9.47 -0.55 -5.73
CA ILE A 173 -9.51 -0.73 -7.17
C ILE A 173 -10.34 0.38 -7.78
N ALA A 174 -9.72 1.19 -8.61
CA ALA A 174 -10.35 2.26 -9.36
C ALA A 174 -10.40 1.94 -10.85
N VAL A 175 -11.48 2.35 -11.48
CA VAL A 175 -11.74 2.20 -12.90
C VAL A 175 -11.89 3.58 -13.51
N ARG A 176 -11.24 3.83 -14.62
CA ARG A 176 -11.35 5.08 -15.37
C ARG A 176 -12.80 5.31 -15.83
N GLU A 177 -13.27 6.52 -15.78
CA GLU A 177 -14.60 6.88 -16.29
C GLU A 177 -14.72 6.51 -17.77
N GLY A 178 -15.91 6.09 -18.17
CA GLY A 178 -16.20 5.63 -19.55
C GLY A 178 -15.79 4.18 -19.83
N ILE A 179 -14.96 3.55 -19.01
CA ILE A 179 -14.59 2.14 -19.17
C ILE A 179 -15.71 1.25 -18.65
N LYS A 180 -16.26 0.40 -19.55
CA LYS A 180 -17.18 -0.67 -19.15
C LYS A 180 -16.39 -1.86 -18.63
N VAL A 181 -16.61 -2.21 -17.38
CA VAL A 181 -15.99 -3.40 -16.78
C VAL A 181 -16.96 -4.57 -16.94
N GLU A 182 -16.90 -5.21 -18.12
CA GLU A 182 -17.80 -6.33 -18.48
C GLU A 182 -17.64 -7.52 -17.51
N PHE A 183 -16.45 -7.69 -16.96
CA PHE A 183 -16.12 -8.79 -16.04
C PHE A 183 -16.06 -8.37 -14.56
N SER A 184 -16.63 -7.23 -14.18
CA SER A 184 -16.49 -6.71 -12.80
C SER A 184 -16.90 -7.72 -11.74
N GLN A 185 -18.01 -8.42 -11.93
CA GLN A 185 -18.45 -9.44 -10.98
C GLN A 185 -17.52 -10.66 -10.94
N THR A 186 -17.02 -11.10 -12.10
CA THR A 186 -16.05 -12.19 -12.20
C THR A 186 -14.73 -11.83 -11.52
N ILE A 187 -14.23 -10.61 -11.74
CA ILE A 187 -13.03 -10.08 -11.09
C ILE A 187 -13.21 -10.06 -9.57
N ILE A 188 -14.31 -9.46 -9.08
CA ILE A 188 -14.60 -9.39 -7.65
C ILE A 188 -14.70 -10.79 -7.04
N LYS A 189 -15.47 -11.68 -7.65
CA LYS A 189 -15.64 -13.06 -7.17
C LYS A 189 -14.31 -13.81 -7.12
N THR A 190 -13.52 -13.72 -8.19
CA THR A 190 -12.21 -14.38 -8.27
C THR A 190 -11.26 -13.88 -7.18
N MET A 191 -11.23 -12.58 -6.91
CA MET A 191 -10.43 -12.01 -5.83
C MET A 191 -10.94 -12.48 -4.46
N GLN A 192 -12.25 -12.52 -4.25
CA GLN A 192 -12.84 -13.01 -2.99
C GLN A 192 -12.52 -14.49 -2.74
N GLU A 193 -12.53 -15.33 -3.78
CA GLU A 193 -12.09 -16.73 -3.70
C GLU A 193 -10.61 -16.83 -3.28
N GLY A 194 -9.76 -15.92 -3.78
CA GLY A 194 -8.36 -15.84 -3.36
C GLY A 194 -8.21 -15.49 -1.90
N VAL A 195 -9.00 -14.54 -1.41
CA VAL A 195 -9.01 -14.17 0.03
C VAL A 195 -9.48 -15.35 0.89
N GLN A 196 -10.43 -16.14 0.44
CA GLN A 196 -10.86 -17.38 1.15
C GLN A 196 -9.77 -18.47 1.15
N SER A 197 -8.80 -18.39 0.25
CA SER A 197 -7.67 -19.34 0.13
C SER A 197 -6.36 -18.79 0.74
N LEU A 198 -6.43 -17.82 1.62
CA LEU A 198 -5.29 -17.10 2.21
C LEU A 198 -4.21 -18.03 2.76
N ASP A 199 -4.58 -19.03 3.55
CA ASP A 199 -3.62 -19.95 4.19
C ASP A 199 -2.78 -20.72 3.15
N ASN A 200 -3.40 -21.14 2.05
CA ASN A 200 -2.70 -21.86 0.98
C ASN A 200 -1.76 -20.91 0.22
N ILE A 201 -2.23 -19.72 -0.10
CA ILE A 201 -1.43 -18.71 -0.79
C ILE A 201 -0.28 -18.26 0.10
N ALA A 202 -0.49 -18.04 1.40
CA ALA A 202 0.56 -17.69 2.35
C ALA A 202 1.64 -18.77 2.42
N LYS A 203 1.26 -20.05 2.51
CA LYS A 203 2.21 -21.19 2.48
C LYS A 203 3.02 -21.25 1.19
N ASP A 204 2.39 -21.02 0.05
CA ASP A 204 3.07 -21.02 -1.24
C ASP A 204 4.01 -19.81 -1.38
N GLN A 205 3.61 -18.64 -0.92
CA GLN A 205 4.46 -17.45 -0.90
C GLN A 205 5.64 -17.62 0.07
N ALA A 206 5.42 -18.16 1.25
CA ALA A 206 6.50 -18.45 2.20
C ALA A 206 7.58 -19.39 1.61
N LYS A 207 7.16 -20.42 0.87
CA LYS A 207 8.08 -21.31 0.14
C LYS A 207 8.86 -20.58 -0.96
N LYS A 208 8.23 -19.67 -1.68
CA LYS A 208 8.86 -18.92 -2.79
C LYS A 208 9.83 -17.84 -2.30
N THR A 209 9.51 -17.19 -1.19
CA THR A 209 10.21 -15.99 -0.72
C THR A 209 11.14 -16.25 0.47
N GLY A 210 10.99 -17.40 1.16
CA GLY A 210 11.68 -17.69 2.42
C GLY A 210 11.17 -16.89 3.62
N GLN A 211 10.10 -16.13 3.45
CA GLN A 211 9.47 -15.36 4.54
C GLN A 211 8.64 -16.29 5.45
N PRO A 212 8.56 -16.04 6.77
CA PRO A 212 7.68 -16.79 7.66
C PRO A 212 6.21 -16.58 7.29
N ILE A 213 5.39 -17.61 7.57
CA ILE A 213 3.93 -17.57 7.36
C ILE A 213 3.28 -16.67 8.40
#